data_1db7c93d8e5c98f2815ccbc37679df1c
#
_entry.id   1db7c93d8e5c98f2815ccbc37679df1c
#
_cell.length_a   1.000
_cell.length_b   1.000
_cell.length_c   1.000
_cell.angle_alpha   90.00
_cell.angle_beta   90.00
_cell.angle_gamma   90.00
#
_symmetry.space_group_name_H-M   'P 1'
#
loop_
_entity.id
_entity.type
_entity.pdbx_description
1 polymer ?
#
loop_
_entity_poly.entity_id
_entity_poly.type
_entity_poly.pdbx_seq_one_letter_code
_entity_poly.pdbx_strand_id
1 'polypeptide(L)'
;LTQSLLRWPEPEQVLSQVRFWAAQVAAEHPGLERVGLFGSYGRGDAGVGSDLDLLLIDAASCGPQHQRLLAWPLAELPLSCDALVLTPR
;
A
#
# COMPACT_ATOMS: atom_id res chain seq x y z
N LEU A 1 14.51 -9.40 -22.96
CA LEU A 1 13.21 -8.95 -23.39
C LEU A 1 12.13 -9.56 -22.59
N THR A 2 11.76 -10.78 -22.98
CA THR A 2 10.75 -11.52 -22.28
C THR A 2 11.09 -11.72 -20.82
N GLN A 3 12.36 -11.86 -20.52
CA GLN A 3 12.79 -12.05 -19.14
C GLN A 3 12.43 -10.88 -18.24
N SER A 4 12.51 -9.66 -18.75
CA SER A 4 12.18 -8.50 -17.92
C SER A 4 10.70 -8.46 -17.57
N LEU A 5 9.83 -9.02 -18.39
CA LEU A 5 8.41 -9.10 -18.10
C LEU A 5 8.10 -10.12 -17.00
N LEU A 6 8.96 -11.09 -16.81
CA LEU A 6 8.77 -12.15 -15.83
C LEU A 6 9.52 -11.88 -14.53
N ARG A 7 10.27 -10.78 -14.47
CA ARG A 7 11.04 -10.44 -13.29
C ARG A 7 10.13 -9.89 -12.21
N TRP A 8 10.32 -10.40 -11.01
CA TRP A 8 9.70 -9.82 -9.84
C TRP A 8 10.47 -8.54 -9.45
N PRO A 9 9.79 -7.45 -9.13
CA PRO A 9 10.48 -6.22 -8.78
C PRO A 9 11.29 -6.36 -7.49
N GLU A 10 12.40 -5.64 -7.43
CA GLU A 10 13.24 -5.62 -6.24
C GLU A 10 12.51 -4.93 -5.08
N PRO A 11 12.70 -5.39 -3.84
CA PRO A 11 12.01 -4.79 -2.70
C PRO A 11 12.21 -3.28 -2.57
N GLU A 12 13.41 -2.79 -2.86
CA GLU A 12 13.66 -1.35 -2.78
C GLU A 12 12.86 -0.55 -3.80
N GLN A 13 12.68 -1.12 -5.00
CA GLN A 13 11.85 -0.49 -6.02
C GLN A 13 10.39 -0.46 -5.60
N VAL A 14 9.93 -1.55 -5.01
CA VAL A 14 8.55 -1.63 -4.50
C VAL A 14 8.34 -0.59 -3.42
N LEU A 15 9.26 -0.48 -2.47
CA LEU A 15 9.15 0.49 -1.37
C LEU A 15 9.17 1.92 -1.88
N SER A 16 10.01 2.22 -2.87
CA SER A 16 10.04 3.53 -3.51
C SER A 16 8.70 3.89 -4.13
N GLN A 17 8.10 2.94 -4.84
CA GLN A 17 6.81 3.16 -5.50
C GLN A 17 5.69 3.29 -4.48
N VAL A 18 5.75 2.54 -3.39
CA VAL A 18 4.77 2.68 -2.30
C VAL A 18 4.88 4.07 -1.66
N ARG A 19 6.09 4.57 -1.45
CA ARG A 19 6.28 5.92 -0.89
C ARG A 19 5.72 6.99 -1.83
N PHE A 20 5.94 6.83 -3.13
CA PHE A 20 5.40 7.76 -4.11
C PHE A 20 3.86 7.72 -4.10
N TRP A 21 3.30 6.53 -4.10
CA TRP A 21 1.86 6.34 -3.99
C TRP A 21 1.30 6.99 -2.72
N ALA A 22 1.97 6.77 -1.59
CA ALA A 22 1.54 7.34 -0.31
C ALA A 22 1.53 8.86 -0.35
N ALA A 23 2.55 9.47 -0.96
CA ALA A 23 2.60 10.93 -1.10
C ALA A 23 1.45 11.46 -1.96
N GLN A 24 1.12 10.75 -3.04
CA GLN A 24 0.02 11.15 -3.91
C GLN A 24 -1.33 11.07 -3.20
N VAL A 25 -1.60 9.97 -2.52
CA VAL A 25 -2.88 9.82 -1.83
C VAL A 25 -2.99 10.77 -0.64
N ALA A 26 -1.88 11.06 0.02
CA ALA A 26 -1.87 12.04 1.11
C ALA A 26 -2.28 13.43 0.62
N ALA A 27 -1.87 13.79 -0.59
CA ALA A 27 -2.25 15.09 -1.17
C ALA A 27 -3.75 15.17 -1.46
N GLU A 28 -4.38 14.03 -1.75
CA GLU A 28 -5.80 13.97 -2.12
C GLU A 28 -6.71 13.65 -0.93
N HIS A 29 -6.14 13.17 0.16
CA HIS A 29 -6.90 12.73 1.33
C HIS A 29 -6.39 13.42 2.59
N PRO A 30 -6.88 14.62 2.89
CA PRO A 30 -6.37 15.39 4.04
C PRO A 30 -6.52 14.70 5.39
N GLY A 31 -7.46 13.74 5.50
CA GLY A 31 -7.63 12.98 6.72
C GLY A 31 -6.61 11.86 6.93
N LEU A 32 -5.81 11.54 5.91
CA LEU A 32 -4.81 10.48 6.01
C LEU A 32 -3.66 10.94 6.92
N GLU A 33 -3.43 10.18 7.99
CA GLU A 33 -2.40 10.50 8.97
C GLU A 33 -1.17 9.62 8.85
N ARG A 34 -1.34 8.38 8.41
CA ARG A 34 -0.25 7.42 8.33
C ARG A 34 -0.51 6.37 7.26
N VAL A 35 0.57 5.97 6.61
CA VAL A 35 0.62 4.79 5.76
C VAL A 35 1.74 3.91 6.30
N GLY A 36 1.40 2.70 6.69
CA GLY A 36 2.37 1.76 7.22
C GLY A 36 2.40 0.48 6.39
N LEU A 37 3.53 -0.19 6.42
CA LEU A 37 3.69 -1.51 5.86
C LEU A 37 3.83 -2.52 6.98
N PHE A 38 3.19 -3.67 6.82
CA PHE A 38 3.39 -4.79 7.72
C PHE A 38 3.64 -6.05 6.89
N GLY A 39 3.59 -7.24 7.51
CA GLY A 39 3.92 -8.46 6.79
C GLY A 39 5.37 -8.49 6.32
N SER A 40 5.65 -9.17 5.22
CA SER A 40 7.02 -9.40 4.77
C SER A 40 7.74 -8.10 4.37
N TYR A 41 7.05 -7.16 3.72
CA TYR A 41 7.67 -5.87 3.39
C TYR A 41 7.94 -5.04 4.63
N GLY A 42 7.04 -5.09 5.61
CA GLY A 42 7.25 -4.39 6.88
C GLY A 42 8.40 -4.96 7.69
N ARG A 43 8.61 -6.27 7.62
CA ARG A 43 9.72 -6.93 8.33
C ARG A 43 11.05 -6.84 7.60
N GLY A 44 11.03 -6.50 6.30
CA GLY A 44 12.25 -6.44 5.51
C GLY A 44 12.69 -7.79 4.94
N ASP A 45 11.80 -8.80 4.94
CA ASP A 45 12.12 -10.13 4.42
C ASP A 45 11.29 -10.50 3.19
N ALA A 46 10.78 -9.50 2.48
CA ALA A 46 10.00 -9.74 1.28
C ALA A 46 10.85 -10.33 0.16
N GLY A 47 10.23 -11.19 -0.63
CA GLY A 47 10.87 -11.82 -1.78
C GLY A 47 9.88 -12.07 -2.89
N VAL A 48 10.26 -12.90 -3.84
CA VAL A 48 9.40 -13.26 -4.97
C VAL A 48 8.09 -13.85 -4.44
N GLY A 49 6.96 -13.33 -4.96
CA GLY A 49 5.64 -13.78 -4.55
C GLY A 49 5.07 -13.09 -3.33
N SER A 50 5.83 -12.21 -2.67
CA SER A 50 5.32 -11.47 -1.52
C SER A 50 4.34 -10.40 -1.98
N ASP A 51 3.20 -10.32 -1.29
CA ASP A 51 2.23 -9.24 -1.50
C ASP A 51 2.51 -8.09 -0.56
N LEU A 52 1.91 -6.93 -0.88
CA LEU A 52 1.96 -5.77 0.01
C LEU A 52 0.88 -5.89 1.07
N ASP A 53 1.22 -5.53 2.29
CA ASP A 53 0.27 -5.41 3.39
C ASP A 53 0.35 -3.99 3.92
N LEU A 54 -0.70 -3.21 3.68
CA LEU A 54 -0.75 -1.80 4.04
C LEU A 54 -1.69 -1.54 5.19
N LEU A 55 -1.30 -0.59 6.01
CA LEU A 55 -2.17 -0.02 7.05
C LEU A 55 -2.32 1.46 6.77
N LEU A 56 -3.57 1.90 6.62
CA LEU A 56 -3.89 3.32 6.41
C LEU A 56 -4.61 3.82 7.65
N ILE A 57 -4.10 4.89 8.24
CA ILE A 57 -4.78 5.57 9.35
C ILE A 57 -5.38 6.85 8.80
N ASP A 58 -6.70 6.88 8.72
CA ASP A 58 -7.44 7.97 8.08
C ASP A 58 -8.55 8.48 9.01
N ALA A 59 -8.39 9.71 9.46
CA ALA A 59 -9.35 10.33 10.39
C ALA A 59 -10.72 10.53 9.76
N ALA A 60 -10.80 10.62 8.44
CA ALA A 60 -12.05 10.86 7.72
C ALA A 60 -12.78 9.56 7.35
N SER A 61 -12.20 8.40 7.62
CA SER A 61 -12.77 7.12 7.23
C SER A 61 -13.96 6.75 8.10
N CYS A 62 -14.95 6.12 7.49
CA CYS A 62 -16.13 5.62 8.23
C CYS A 62 -16.71 4.42 7.52
N GLY A 63 -17.57 3.67 8.23
CA GLY A 63 -18.20 2.50 7.68
C GLY A 63 -17.34 1.25 7.73
N PRO A 64 -17.82 0.14 7.16
CA PRO A 64 -17.08 -1.13 7.18
C PRO A 64 -15.88 -1.10 6.22
N GLN A 65 -14.94 -2.03 6.44
CA GLN A 65 -13.68 -2.07 5.69
C GLN A 65 -13.87 -2.10 4.18
N HIS A 66 -14.80 -2.90 3.68
CA HIS A 66 -14.98 -3.02 2.23
C HIS A 66 -15.37 -1.69 1.59
N GLN A 67 -16.08 -0.82 2.31
CA GLN A 67 -16.41 0.52 1.83
C GLN A 67 -15.23 1.47 1.97
N ARG A 68 -14.49 1.37 3.08
CA ARG A 68 -13.30 2.21 3.29
C ARG A 68 -12.27 2.01 2.19
N LEU A 69 -12.08 0.75 1.77
CA LEU A 69 -11.09 0.42 0.76
C LEU A 69 -11.41 1.02 -0.61
N LEU A 70 -12.68 1.28 -0.91
CA LEU A 70 -13.07 1.85 -2.20
C LEU A 70 -12.52 3.27 -2.42
N ALA A 71 -12.17 3.96 -1.36
CA ALA A 71 -11.64 5.32 -1.46
C ALA A 71 -10.17 5.38 -1.90
N TRP A 72 -9.48 4.25 -1.96
CA TRP A 72 -8.04 4.22 -2.17
C TRP A 72 -7.67 3.50 -3.47
N PRO A 73 -6.76 4.09 -4.28
CA PRO A 73 -6.40 3.51 -5.58
C PRO A 73 -5.36 2.40 -5.42
N LEU A 74 -5.75 1.30 -4.80
CA LEU A 74 -4.82 0.20 -4.50
C LEU A 74 -4.30 -0.47 -5.76
N ALA A 75 -5.06 -0.41 -6.86
CA ALA A 75 -4.64 -1.00 -8.13
C ALA A 75 -3.44 -0.28 -8.75
N GLU A 76 -3.13 0.93 -8.29
CA GLU A 76 -1.95 1.68 -8.76
C GLU A 76 -0.66 1.25 -8.08
N LEU A 77 -0.75 0.43 -7.05
CA LEU A 77 0.41 -0.11 -6.37
C LEU A 77 1.12 -1.15 -7.24
N PRO A 78 2.43 -1.33 -7.05
CA PRO A 78 3.21 -2.21 -7.93
C PRO A 78 2.91 -3.70 -7.77
N LEU A 79 2.29 -4.10 -6.68
CA LEU A 79 1.96 -5.50 -6.38
C LEU A 79 0.56 -5.60 -5.82
N SER A 80 0.02 -6.80 -5.80
CA SER A 80 -1.22 -7.08 -5.08
C SER A 80 -1.10 -6.61 -3.65
N CYS A 81 -2.14 -6.00 -3.15
CA CYS A 81 -2.10 -5.35 -1.84
C CYS A 81 -3.32 -5.73 -1.00
N ASP A 82 -3.07 -6.19 0.21
CA ASP A 82 -4.07 -6.25 1.25
C ASP A 82 -3.94 -4.99 2.10
N ALA A 83 -5.02 -4.28 2.27
CA ALA A 83 -5.00 -3.03 3.02
C ALA A 83 -6.05 -3.06 4.13
N LEU A 84 -5.71 -2.40 5.23
CA LEU A 84 -6.59 -2.18 6.35
C LEU A 84 -6.65 -0.68 6.60
N VAL A 85 -7.86 -0.14 6.63
CA VAL A 85 -8.07 1.30 6.87
C VAL A 85 -8.66 1.48 8.25
N LEU A 86 -7.93 2.13 9.12
CA LEU A 86 -8.34 2.39 10.50
C LEU A 86 -8.47 3.88 10.74
N THR A 87 -9.26 4.24 11.73
CA THR A 87 -9.29 5.61 12.26
C THR A 87 -8.26 5.73 13.38
N PRO A 88 -7.84 6.95 13.73
CA PRO A 88 -6.85 7.15 14.80
C PRO A 88 -7.29 6.68 16.18
N ARG A 89 -8.55 6.34 16.33
CA ARG A 89 -9.09 5.89 17.62
C ARG A 89 -9.72 4.53 17.53
#